data_ffdfd4edaecaf4f3837489c0e1f31fad
#
_entry.id   ffdfd4edaecaf4f3837489c0e1f31fad
#
_cell.length_a   1.000
_cell.length_b   1.000
_cell.length_c   1.000
_cell.angle_alpha   90.00
_cell.angle_beta   90.00
_cell.angle_gamma   90.00
#
_symmetry.space_group_name_H-M   'P 1'
#
loop_
_entity.id
_entity.type
_entity.pdbx_description
1 polymer ?
#
loop_
_entity_poly.entity_id
_entity_poly.type
_entity_poly.pdbx_seq_one_letter_code
_entity_poly.pdbx_strand_id
1 'polypeptide(L)'
;TGVELMAGLDDLFRVYPPGCRIAVRLQGLAMCRRFGVVQIGTMPAAGDYAVEAIGVRALLDRYVACETVDVLRPVPRIVAFDELAPDMCGCLVQIEDLTPLPSEEDPTDWKWEGYRLFEDRAGNRIATYTSTYARYAASEIPKGPVTLVGVLQYGNAGSIGKSYMIKMRDENDCFR
;
A
#
# COMPACT_ATOMS: atom_id res chain seq x y z
N THR A 1 -13.15 4.87 -2.03
CA THR A 1 -12.64 3.51 -2.27
C THR A 1 -11.59 3.56 -3.36
N GLY A 2 -10.40 3.05 -3.09
CA GLY A 2 -9.34 2.90 -4.09
C GLY A 2 -9.42 1.56 -4.82
N VAL A 3 -8.69 1.48 -5.94
CA VAL A 3 -8.57 0.28 -6.76
C VAL A 3 -7.09 0.02 -7.01
N GLU A 4 -6.66 -1.23 -6.90
CA GLU A 4 -5.29 -1.66 -7.20
C GLU A 4 -5.25 -2.34 -8.56
N LEU A 5 -4.51 -1.77 -9.51
CA LEU A 5 -4.19 -2.44 -10.76
C LEU A 5 -2.96 -3.32 -10.54
N MET A 6 -3.15 -4.62 -10.66
CA MET A 6 -2.08 -5.60 -10.47
C MET A 6 -1.16 -5.60 -11.69
N ALA A 7 0.01 -4.99 -11.55
CA ALA A 7 1.03 -4.95 -12.59
C ALA A 7 2.37 -5.42 -12.02
N GLY A 8 2.92 -6.50 -12.58
CA GLY A 8 4.19 -7.11 -12.18
C GLY A 8 5.36 -6.61 -13.03
N LEU A 9 5.48 -5.30 -13.18
CA LEU A 9 6.51 -4.64 -13.99
C LEU A 9 7.30 -3.66 -13.12
N ASP A 10 8.59 -3.61 -13.35
CA ASP A 10 9.47 -2.65 -12.70
C ASP A 10 9.29 -1.24 -13.29
N ASP A 11 9.64 -0.23 -12.49
CA ASP A 11 9.71 1.18 -12.91
C ASP A 11 8.42 1.77 -13.51
N LEU A 12 7.24 1.23 -13.14
CA LEU A 12 5.94 1.75 -13.61
C LEU A 12 5.74 3.22 -13.32
N PHE A 13 6.32 3.73 -12.23
CA PHE A 13 6.27 5.15 -11.86
C PHE A 13 6.89 6.10 -12.89
N ARG A 14 7.76 5.59 -13.78
CA ARG A 14 8.32 6.38 -14.89
C ARG A 14 7.33 6.56 -16.04
N VAL A 15 6.41 5.63 -16.16
CA VAL A 15 5.40 5.63 -17.23
C VAL A 15 4.08 6.19 -16.76
N TYR A 16 3.72 5.84 -15.53
CA TYR A 16 2.53 6.26 -14.83
C TYR A 16 2.95 6.96 -13.53
N PRO A 17 3.43 8.20 -13.60
CA PRO A 17 3.90 8.90 -12.40
C PRO A 17 2.75 9.09 -11.40
N PRO A 18 3.05 9.10 -10.09
CA PRO A 18 2.03 9.35 -9.07
C PRO A 18 1.25 10.63 -9.37
N GLY A 19 -0.07 10.54 -9.37
CA GLY A 19 -0.97 11.65 -9.69
C GLY A 19 -1.36 11.77 -11.16
N CYS A 20 -0.80 10.97 -12.07
CA CYS A 20 -1.29 10.94 -13.44
C CYS A 20 -2.71 10.35 -13.50
N ARG A 21 -3.52 10.83 -14.41
CA ARG A 21 -4.82 10.25 -14.74
C ARG A 21 -4.63 9.10 -15.70
N ILE A 22 -5.16 7.94 -15.35
CA ILE A 22 -5.15 6.77 -16.21
C ILE A 22 -6.57 6.33 -16.56
N ALA A 23 -6.75 5.83 -17.77
CA ALA A 23 -7.95 5.09 -18.19
C ALA A 23 -7.62 3.60 -18.25
N VAL A 24 -8.48 2.78 -17.65
CA VAL A 24 -8.30 1.32 -17.63
C VAL A 24 -9.47 0.66 -18.36
N ARG A 25 -9.17 -0.11 -19.43
CA ARG A 25 -10.13 -0.95 -20.11
C ARG A 25 -10.33 -2.23 -19.32
N LEU A 26 -11.52 -2.43 -18.76
CA LEU A 26 -11.83 -3.58 -17.90
C LEU A 26 -12.17 -4.87 -18.67
N GLN A 27 -12.60 -4.76 -19.92
CA GLN A 27 -13.00 -5.93 -20.71
C GLN A 27 -11.83 -6.89 -20.92
N GLY A 28 -11.98 -8.12 -20.43
CA GLY A 28 -10.95 -9.16 -20.49
C GLY A 28 -10.02 -9.21 -19.27
N LEU A 29 -10.25 -8.34 -18.29
CA LEU A 29 -9.59 -8.41 -16.98
C LEU A 29 -10.48 -9.09 -15.95
N ALA A 30 -9.85 -9.68 -14.93
CA ALA A 30 -10.48 -10.21 -13.75
C ALA A 30 -10.46 -9.19 -12.61
N MET A 31 -11.41 -9.32 -11.69
CA MET A 31 -11.47 -8.49 -10.48
C MET A 31 -11.72 -9.35 -9.26
N CYS A 32 -11.06 -9.01 -8.14
CA CYS A 32 -11.35 -9.59 -6.84
C CYS A 32 -11.23 -8.51 -5.75
N ARG A 33 -11.63 -8.87 -4.52
CA ARG A 33 -11.37 -8.04 -3.34
C ARG A 33 -10.34 -8.75 -2.45
N ARG A 34 -9.22 -8.12 -2.23
CA ARG A 34 -8.16 -8.61 -1.33
C ARG A 34 -7.63 -7.47 -0.49
N PHE A 35 -7.33 -7.73 0.78
CA PHE A 35 -6.90 -6.70 1.74
C PHE A 35 -7.84 -5.49 1.81
N GLY A 36 -9.16 -5.71 1.62
CA GLY A 36 -10.16 -4.64 1.58
C GLY A 36 -10.18 -3.83 0.27
N VAL A 37 -9.21 -4.02 -0.62
CA VAL A 37 -9.04 -3.28 -1.87
C VAL A 37 -9.59 -4.09 -3.04
N VAL A 38 -10.21 -3.43 -4.02
CA VAL A 38 -10.57 -4.04 -5.31
C VAL A 38 -9.30 -4.15 -6.14
N GLN A 39 -8.91 -5.37 -6.48
CA GLN A 39 -7.76 -5.67 -7.34
C GLN A 39 -8.26 -6.00 -8.74
N ILE A 40 -7.58 -5.48 -9.76
CA ILE A 40 -7.85 -5.72 -11.18
C ILE A 40 -6.56 -6.22 -11.82
N GLY A 41 -6.65 -7.29 -12.61
CA GLY A 41 -5.51 -7.86 -13.32
C GLY A 41 -5.97 -8.88 -14.37
N THR A 42 -5.07 -9.76 -14.80
CA THR A 42 -5.41 -10.83 -15.74
C THR A 42 -6.14 -11.99 -15.06
N MET A 43 -6.85 -12.78 -15.85
CA MET A 43 -7.40 -14.08 -15.41
C MET A 43 -6.23 -14.99 -15.09
N PRO A 44 -6.22 -15.66 -13.93
CA PRO A 44 -5.17 -16.62 -13.60
C PRO A 44 -5.24 -17.82 -14.54
N ALA A 45 -4.06 -18.31 -14.97
CA ALA A 45 -3.98 -19.50 -15.81
C ALA A 45 -4.29 -20.78 -15.01
N ALA A 46 -3.87 -20.83 -13.76
CA ALA A 46 -4.14 -21.88 -12.76
C ALA A 46 -3.73 -21.37 -11.37
N GLY A 47 -4.33 -21.89 -10.31
CA GLY A 47 -3.91 -21.63 -8.93
C GLY A 47 -4.97 -20.96 -8.07
N ASP A 48 -4.56 -20.60 -6.84
CA ASP A 48 -5.45 -20.09 -5.79
C ASP A 48 -5.72 -18.58 -5.86
N TYR A 49 -5.14 -17.90 -6.84
CA TYR A 49 -5.31 -16.44 -6.98
C TYR A 49 -6.51 -16.14 -7.88
N ALA A 50 -7.37 -15.24 -7.44
CA ALA A 50 -8.52 -14.78 -8.23
C ALA A 50 -8.11 -13.79 -9.34
N VAL A 51 -6.92 -13.19 -9.23
CA VAL A 51 -6.36 -12.21 -10.17
C VAL A 51 -4.84 -12.38 -10.22
N GLU A 52 -4.27 -12.33 -11.42
CA GLU A 52 -2.82 -12.28 -11.64
C GLU A 52 -2.37 -10.90 -12.11
N ALA A 53 -1.11 -10.58 -11.79
CA ALA A 53 -0.51 -9.33 -12.24
C ALA A 53 -0.25 -9.34 -13.75
N ILE A 54 -0.46 -8.20 -14.41
CA ILE A 54 -0.07 -7.99 -15.79
C ILE A 54 1.46 -7.89 -15.85
N GLY A 55 2.12 -8.99 -16.24
CA GLY A 55 3.58 -9.12 -16.22
C GLY A 55 4.29 -8.66 -17.48
N VAL A 56 3.58 -8.22 -18.52
CA VAL A 56 4.15 -7.84 -19.82
C VAL A 56 3.73 -6.44 -20.21
N ARG A 57 4.68 -5.58 -20.55
CA ARG A 57 4.43 -4.18 -20.88
C ARG A 57 3.45 -4.03 -22.05
N ALA A 58 3.63 -4.77 -23.14
CA ALA A 58 2.74 -4.72 -24.31
C ALA A 58 1.30 -5.12 -23.95
N LEU A 59 1.13 -5.99 -22.94
CA LEU A 59 -0.20 -6.34 -22.46
C LEU A 59 -0.79 -5.22 -21.60
N LEU A 60 0.01 -4.59 -20.74
CA LEU A 60 -0.42 -3.45 -19.92
C LEU A 60 -0.89 -2.30 -20.83
N ASP A 61 -0.15 -1.96 -21.86
CA ASP A 61 -0.45 -0.89 -22.81
C ASP A 61 -1.78 -1.12 -23.60
N ARG A 62 -2.30 -2.36 -23.64
CA ARG A 62 -3.61 -2.66 -24.22
C ARG A 62 -4.76 -2.31 -23.29
N TYR A 63 -4.50 -2.26 -22.01
CA TYR A 63 -5.51 -2.03 -20.98
C TYR A 63 -5.42 -0.66 -20.33
N VAL A 64 -4.24 -0.05 -20.31
CA VAL A 64 -4.00 1.19 -19.56
C VAL A 64 -3.47 2.28 -20.50
N ALA A 65 -4.16 3.40 -20.50
CA ALA A 65 -3.72 4.61 -21.19
C ALA A 65 -3.53 5.73 -20.16
N CYS A 66 -2.46 6.53 -20.30
CA CYS A 66 -2.29 7.76 -19.55
C CYS A 66 -2.92 8.91 -20.34
N GLU A 67 -3.92 9.57 -19.76
CA GLU A 67 -4.71 10.58 -20.50
C GLU A 67 -4.14 12.00 -20.42
N THR A 68 -3.35 12.30 -19.40
CA THR A 68 -2.90 13.69 -19.19
C THR A 68 -1.54 13.82 -18.55
N VAL A 69 -0.89 14.95 -18.90
CA VAL A 69 0.39 15.40 -18.38
C VAL A 69 0.23 16.18 -17.06
N ASP A 70 -0.99 16.58 -16.69
CA ASP A 70 -1.25 17.29 -15.44
C ASP A 70 -1.23 16.30 -14.27
N VAL A 71 -0.09 16.24 -13.62
CA VAL A 71 0.13 15.40 -12.44
C VAL A 71 -0.45 16.13 -11.22
N LEU A 72 -1.63 15.71 -10.80
CA LEU A 72 -2.18 16.12 -9.51
C LEU A 72 -1.49 15.27 -8.42
N ARG A 73 -0.70 15.90 -7.57
CA ARG A 73 -0.13 15.18 -6.43
C ARG A 73 -1.27 14.69 -5.54
N PRO A 74 -1.38 13.36 -5.29
CA PRO A 74 -2.41 12.86 -4.40
C PRO A 74 -2.16 13.40 -2.99
N VAL A 75 -3.19 14.01 -2.41
CA VAL A 75 -3.18 14.51 -1.04
C VAL A 75 -3.74 13.42 -0.15
N PRO A 76 -3.02 12.97 0.90
CA PRO A 76 -3.53 11.98 1.82
C PRO A 76 -4.69 12.58 2.64
N ARG A 77 -5.68 11.75 2.95
CA ARG A 77 -6.72 12.09 3.92
C ARG A 77 -6.16 11.86 5.33
N ILE A 78 -6.15 12.91 6.15
CA ILE A 78 -5.80 12.78 7.57
C ILE A 78 -6.97 12.07 8.27
N VAL A 79 -6.68 11.01 9.00
CA VAL A 79 -7.69 10.19 9.69
C VAL A 79 -7.19 9.77 11.07
N ALA A 80 -8.11 9.69 12.02
CA ALA A 80 -7.89 9.07 13.31
C ALA A 80 -8.25 7.57 13.27
N PHE A 81 -7.84 6.79 14.27
CA PHE A 81 -8.11 5.34 14.31
C PHE A 81 -9.59 4.99 14.30
N ASP A 82 -10.42 5.75 14.99
CA ASP A 82 -11.87 5.57 15.08
C ASP A 82 -12.63 5.94 13.79
N GLU A 83 -11.96 6.64 12.88
CA GLU A 83 -12.48 6.97 11.56
C GLU A 83 -12.17 5.92 10.50
N LEU A 84 -11.27 4.95 10.81
CA LEU A 84 -10.88 3.91 9.85
C LEU A 84 -12.08 3.03 9.50
N ALA A 85 -12.39 2.94 8.21
CA ALA A 85 -13.54 2.22 7.70
C ALA A 85 -13.20 1.39 6.44
N PRO A 86 -13.93 0.28 6.18
CA PRO A 86 -13.65 -0.60 5.06
C PRO A 86 -13.73 0.05 3.68
N ASP A 87 -14.55 1.09 3.52
CA ASP A 87 -14.70 1.85 2.28
C ASP A 87 -13.51 2.79 2.01
N MET A 88 -12.64 3.00 2.99
CA MET A 88 -11.40 3.74 2.85
C MET A 88 -10.25 2.88 2.34
N CYS A 89 -10.39 1.55 2.31
CA CYS A 89 -9.34 0.68 1.77
C CYS A 89 -9.05 1.02 0.30
N GLY A 90 -7.75 1.10 -0.02
CA GLY A 90 -7.24 1.58 -1.30
C GLY A 90 -7.09 3.10 -1.41
N CYS A 91 -7.54 3.88 -0.43
CA CYS A 91 -7.30 5.31 -0.38
C CYS A 91 -5.95 5.64 0.26
N LEU A 92 -5.36 6.75 -0.15
CA LEU A 92 -4.18 7.32 0.49
C LEU A 92 -4.61 8.02 1.77
N VAL A 93 -4.09 7.57 2.90
CA VAL A 93 -4.39 8.12 4.23
C VAL A 93 -3.12 8.59 4.94
N GLN A 94 -3.30 9.43 5.94
CA GLN A 94 -2.26 9.91 6.84
C GLN A 94 -2.76 9.72 8.27
N ILE A 95 -1.94 9.09 9.12
CA ILE A 95 -2.18 8.94 10.55
C ILE A 95 -1.01 9.57 11.29
N GLU A 96 -1.31 10.45 12.22
CA GLU A 96 -0.33 11.26 12.95
C GLU A 96 -0.08 10.71 14.35
N ASP A 97 0.98 11.20 14.99
CA ASP A 97 1.33 10.91 16.39
C ASP A 97 1.49 9.42 16.72
N LEU A 98 2.02 8.65 15.80
CA LEU A 98 2.28 7.22 15.96
C LEU A 98 3.66 6.97 16.55
N THR A 99 3.78 6.11 17.53
CA THR A 99 5.05 5.64 18.08
C THR A 99 5.38 4.27 17.50
N PRO A 100 6.52 4.09 16.81
CA PRO A 100 6.94 2.77 16.36
C PRO A 100 7.25 1.86 17.53
N LEU A 101 6.80 0.62 17.46
CA LEU A 101 7.05 -0.41 18.46
C LEU A 101 8.28 -1.26 18.06
N PRO A 102 9.05 -1.76 19.04
CA PRO A 102 10.11 -2.73 18.75
C PRO A 102 9.54 -3.99 18.10
N SER A 103 10.34 -4.65 17.28
CA SER A 103 9.97 -5.95 16.73
C SER A 103 9.80 -6.97 17.86
N GLU A 104 8.77 -7.82 17.76
CA GLU A 104 8.54 -8.88 18.75
C GLU A 104 9.57 -10.01 18.63
N GLU A 105 10.10 -10.25 17.41
CA GLU A 105 11.11 -11.28 17.15
C GLU A 105 12.52 -10.84 17.58
N ASP A 106 12.88 -9.60 17.26
CA ASP A 106 14.14 -8.98 17.64
C ASP A 106 13.94 -7.50 18.02
N PRO A 107 13.84 -7.18 19.33
CA PRO A 107 13.65 -5.79 19.78
C PRO A 107 14.77 -4.83 19.39
N THR A 108 15.91 -5.33 18.93
CA THR A 108 17.04 -4.50 18.44
C THR A 108 16.96 -4.19 16.96
N ASP A 109 16.10 -4.90 16.22
CA ASP A 109 15.87 -4.67 14.79
C ASP A 109 14.87 -3.54 14.54
N TRP A 110 15.39 -2.40 14.09
CA TRP A 110 14.62 -1.21 13.72
C TRP A 110 14.58 -0.95 12.22
N LYS A 111 14.71 -1.99 11.40
CA LYS A 111 14.58 -1.88 9.96
C LYS A 111 13.13 -1.93 9.51
N TRP A 112 12.87 -1.45 8.29
CA TRP A 112 11.52 -1.48 7.71
C TRP A 112 11.06 -2.88 7.27
N GLU A 113 11.98 -3.80 7.03
CA GLU A 113 11.66 -5.13 6.50
C GLU A 113 10.62 -5.88 7.35
N GLY A 114 9.65 -6.50 6.67
CA GLY A 114 8.60 -7.28 7.31
C GLY A 114 7.46 -6.44 7.87
N TYR A 115 6.78 -6.99 8.88
CA TYR A 115 5.75 -6.27 9.62
C TYR A 115 6.37 -5.36 10.67
N ARG A 116 5.88 -4.11 10.72
CA ARG A 116 6.25 -3.15 11.75
C ARG A 116 4.99 -2.55 12.36
N LEU A 117 4.96 -2.49 13.68
CA LEU A 117 3.81 -2.00 14.43
C LEU A 117 4.05 -0.56 14.90
N PHE A 118 2.98 0.19 14.88
CA PHE A 118 2.92 1.55 15.38
C PHE A 118 1.71 1.68 16.29
N GLU A 119 1.83 2.48 17.34
CA GLU A 119 0.80 2.66 18.35
C GLU A 119 0.55 4.16 18.58
N ASP A 120 -0.72 4.54 18.72
CA ASP A 120 -1.09 5.89 19.13
C ASP A 120 -1.07 6.02 20.66
N ARG A 121 -1.36 7.23 21.16
CA ARG A 121 -1.40 7.50 22.61
C ARG A 121 -2.54 6.76 23.34
N ALA A 122 -3.55 6.30 22.64
CA ALA A 122 -4.69 5.55 23.20
C ALA A 122 -4.44 4.02 23.20
N GLY A 123 -3.31 3.56 22.65
CA GLY A 123 -2.96 2.14 22.55
C GLY A 123 -3.54 1.45 21.31
N ASN A 124 -4.09 2.19 20.35
CA ASN A 124 -4.52 1.63 19.08
C ASN A 124 -3.31 1.32 18.22
N ARG A 125 -3.34 0.18 17.53
CA ARG A 125 -2.21 -0.31 16.74
C ARG A 125 -2.53 -0.42 15.26
N ILE A 126 -1.55 -0.06 14.44
CA ILE A 126 -1.58 -0.25 12.99
C ILE A 126 -0.25 -0.85 12.55
N ALA A 127 -0.29 -1.67 11.50
CA ALA A 127 0.90 -2.28 10.93
C ALA A 127 1.27 -1.62 9.60
N THR A 128 2.56 -1.66 9.29
CA THR A 128 3.07 -1.57 7.92
C THR A 128 3.64 -2.92 7.51
N TYR A 129 3.70 -3.19 6.22
CA TYR A 129 4.43 -4.34 5.68
C TYR A 129 5.35 -3.88 4.57
N THR A 130 6.64 -4.17 4.72
CA THR A 130 7.66 -3.84 3.73
C THR A 130 8.29 -5.13 3.22
N SER A 131 8.20 -5.36 1.92
CA SER A 131 8.86 -6.50 1.26
C SER A 131 10.38 -6.37 1.35
N THR A 132 11.10 -7.49 1.46
CA THR A 132 12.58 -7.55 1.38
C THR A 132 13.14 -6.93 0.10
N TYR A 133 12.33 -6.87 -0.96
CA TYR A 133 12.70 -6.26 -2.25
C TYR A 133 12.48 -4.75 -2.29
N ALA A 134 11.88 -4.15 -1.28
CA ALA A 134 11.71 -2.70 -1.25
C ALA A 134 13.05 -2.01 -1.02
N ARG A 135 13.30 -0.92 -1.75
CA ARG A 135 14.58 -0.19 -1.70
C ARG A 135 14.96 0.28 -0.30
N TYR A 136 13.95 0.56 0.54
CA TYR A 136 14.11 1.06 1.90
C TYR A 136 13.98 -0.03 2.98
N ALA A 137 13.86 -1.32 2.60
CA ALA A 137 13.67 -2.40 3.57
C ALA A 137 14.77 -2.45 4.65
N ALA A 138 16.02 -2.17 4.25
CA ALA A 138 17.17 -2.15 5.15
C ALA A 138 17.38 -0.81 5.90
N SER A 139 16.60 0.23 5.59
CA SER A 139 16.67 1.53 6.27
C SER A 139 16.07 1.43 7.67
N GLU A 140 16.54 2.29 8.57
CA GLU A 140 16.03 2.34 9.96
C GLU A 140 14.71 3.13 10.04
N ILE A 141 13.81 2.63 10.89
CA ILE A 141 12.58 3.33 11.26
C ILE A 141 12.95 4.51 12.16
N PRO A 142 12.42 5.71 11.92
CA PRO A 142 12.65 6.85 12.80
C PRO A 142 12.15 6.57 14.23
N LYS A 143 12.99 6.83 15.23
CA LYS A 143 12.62 6.67 16.65
C LYS A 143 11.82 7.87 17.14
N GLY A 144 10.78 7.62 17.94
CA GLY A 144 9.88 8.64 18.48
C GLY A 144 8.61 8.84 17.65
N PRO A 145 7.76 9.81 18.00
CA PRO A 145 6.50 10.02 17.29
C PRO A 145 6.71 10.35 15.82
N VAL A 146 5.94 9.69 14.97
CA VAL A 146 5.96 9.84 13.51
C VAL A 146 4.57 9.98 12.94
N THR A 147 4.49 10.50 11.74
CA THR A 147 3.33 10.48 10.87
C THR A 147 3.54 9.43 9.80
N LEU A 148 2.57 8.55 9.59
CA LEU A 148 2.55 7.57 8.51
C LEU A 148 1.58 7.99 7.41
N VAL A 149 2.06 7.92 6.18
CA VAL A 149 1.25 8.08 4.96
C VAL A 149 1.30 6.78 4.17
N GLY A 150 0.21 6.40 3.52
CA GLY A 150 0.19 5.27 2.61
C GLY A 150 -1.22 4.81 2.26
N VAL A 151 -1.29 3.74 1.49
CA VAL A 151 -2.56 3.15 1.05
C VAL A 151 -3.11 2.29 2.17
N LEU A 152 -4.34 2.60 2.62
CA LEU A 152 -5.02 1.81 3.64
C LEU A 152 -5.43 0.44 3.09
N GLN A 153 -5.14 -0.59 3.85
CA GLN A 153 -5.52 -1.98 3.57
C GLN A 153 -6.12 -2.61 4.82
N TYR A 154 -6.85 -3.71 4.67
CA TYR A 154 -7.38 -4.51 5.78
C TYR A 154 -7.10 -5.99 5.55
N GLY A 155 -6.40 -6.63 6.46
CA GLY A 155 -6.02 -8.03 6.34
C GLY A 155 -5.16 -8.53 7.49
N ASN A 156 -4.40 -9.58 7.25
CA ASN A 156 -3.44 -10.05 8.24
C ASN A 156 -2.34 -9.03 8.44
N ALA A 157 -2.23 -8.51 9.64
CA ALA A 157 -1.33 -7.44 10.06
C ALA A 157 -0.23 -7.95 11.02
N GLY A 158 0.27 -9.15 10.76
CA GLY A 158 1.29 -9.78 11.59
C GLY A 158 0.72 -10.23 12.94
N SER A 159 1.42 -9.92 14.03
CA SER A 159 1.07 -10.35 15.38
C SER A 159 -0.25 -9.78 15.92
N ILE A 160 -0.72 -8.64 15.39
CA ILE A 160 -2.02 -8.07 15.78
C ILE A 160 -3.22 -8.72 15.05
N GLY A 161 -2.97 -9.74 14.20
CA GLY A 161 -4.02 -10.47 13.49
C GLY A 161 -4.67 -9.67 12.37
N LYS A 162 -5.98 -9.84 12.17
CA LYS A 162 -6.72 -9.07 11.15
C LYS A 162 -6.95 -7.64 11.62
N SER A 163 -6.34 -6.68 10.95
CA SER A 163 -6.44 -5.27 11.26
C SER A 163 -6.24 -4.41 10.02
N TYR A 164 -6.39 -3.08 10.19
CA TYR A 164 -5.95 -2.11 9.19
C TYR A 164 -4.43 -2.05 9.13
N MET A 165 -3.93 -1.80 7.92
CA MET A 165 -2.51 -1.66 7.62
C MET A 165 -2.29 -0.47 6.70
N ILE A 166 -1.11 0.14 6.78
CA ILE A 166 -0.67 1.16 5.83
C ILE A 166 0.40 0.55 4.92
N LYS A 167 0.13 0.54 3.63
CA LYS A 167 1.12 0.20 2.60
C LYS A 167 1.81 1.48 2.15
N MET A 168 3.01 1.70 2.66
CA MET A 168 3.86 2.83 2.28
C MET A 168 4.34 2.68 0.83
N ARG A 169 4.53 3.81 0.14
CA ARG A 169 5.05 3.87 -1.23
C ARG A 169 6.57 3.88 -1.22
N ASP A 170 7.15 4.62 -0.27
CA ASP A 170 8.57 4.71 -0.01
C ASP A 170 8.84 5.17 1.44
N GLU A 171 10.10 5.35 1.80
CA GLU A 171 10.53 5.76 3.16
C GLU A 171 10.09 7.18 3.55
N ASN A 172 9.79 8.05 2.58
CA ASN A 172 9.33 9.43 2.85
C ASN A 172 7.86 9.46 3.28
N ASP A 173 7.16 8.35 3.19
CA ASP A 173 5.82 8.18 3.73
C ASP A 173 5.80 8.04 5.26
N CYS A 174 6.98 8.06 5.91
CA CYS A 174 7.14 8.14 7.36
C CYS A 174 8.02 9.34 7.71
N PHE A 175 7.47 10.29 8.47
CA PHE A 175 8.19 11.51 8.86
C PHE A 175 7.77 11.99 10.26
N ARG A 176 8.55 12.92 10.82
CA ARG A 176 8.31 13.57 12.12
C ARG A 176 7.60 14.90 11.97
#